data_dd28f69767755be59f94b93398d0b084
#
_entry.id   dd28f69767755be59f94b93398d0b084
#
_cell.length_a   1.000
_cell.length_b   1.000
_cell.length_c   1.000
_cell.angle_alpha   90.00
_cell.angle_beta   90.00
_cell.angle_gamma   90.00
#
_symmetry.space_group_name_H-M   'P 1'
#
loop_
_entity.id
_entity.type
_entity.pdbx_description
1 polymer ?
#
loop_
_entity_poly.entity_id
_entity_poly.type
_entity_poly.pdbx_seq_one_letter_code
_entity_poly.pdbx_strand_id
1 'polypeptide(L)'
;MAIASFRTHGIMTPHDGVTAQIGNTPLLRLANLPELYGVNSNVELYAKAEWFNPSGSVKDRAALYMIEDGLKRGLLTPGKTILDASSGNTGIALAMIGAARGYSVEICLPSTASPERKRLLELYGAHVIETPATLSTDGAIMEAHRRYEHDPEHYFYPDQYNNSANWKAHFFGTGPEIWQQTDGRITHFVAVVGTSGTFTGTARRLKQYNPDIQVVEVQPDNAFHGLEGMKHMPTAIVPGIYDPNLADIRMGAGTEEAQAITRALARHSGILTGPSGGAAVWAALNVAQTLEEGMVVTVLPDGGSRYLGDSFWDDSDTE
;
A
#
# COMPACT_ATOMS: atom_id res chain seq x y z
N MET A 1 25.06 -13.59 14.10
CA MET A 1 24.47 -12.25 13.97
C MET A 1 25.02 -11.62 12.68
N ALA A 2 24.31 -11.75 11.56
CA ALA A 2 24.68 -11.10 10.32
C ALA A 2 23.78 -9.85 10.20
N ILE A 3 24.37 -8.69 10.45
CA ILE A 3 23.77 -7.38 10.18
C ILE A 3 23.67 -7.30 8.66
N ALA A 4 22.45 -7.29 8.13
CA ALA A 4 22.22 -7.00 6.72
C ALA A 4 22.84 -5.62 6.43
N SER A 5 23.85 -5.57 5.58
CA SER A 5 24.49 -4.32 5.17
C SER A 5 23.47 -3.46 4.46
N PHE A 6 23.10 -2.34 5.06
CA PHE A 6 22.35 -1.31 4.39
C PHE A 6 23.17 -0.80 3.20
N ARG A 7 22.65 -0.96 1.99
CA ARG A 7 23.26 -0.39 0.80
C ARG A 7 23.16 1.13 0.92
N THR A 8 24.27 1.78 1.20
CA THR A 8 24.44 3.22 0.96
C THR A 8 24.17 3.49 -0.52
N HIS A 9 23.60 4.65 -0.86
CA HIS A 9 23.30 5.12 -2.22
C HIS A 9 24.54 4.96 -3.14
N GLY A 10 24.82 3.75 -3.58
CA GLY A 10 25.79 3.43 -4.60
C GLY A 10 25.13 3.42 -5.98
N ILE A 11 25.85 3.81 -6.99
CA ILE A 11 25.46 3.64 -8.40
C ILE A 11 25.05 2.17 -8.57
N MET A 12 23.79 1.92 -8.91
CA MET A 12 23.25 0.57 -9.08
C MET A 12 23.93 -0.10 -10.26
N THR A 13 24.27 -1.37 -10.09
CA THR A 13 24.88 -2.15 -11.16
C THR A 13 23.83 -2.46 -12.24
N PRO A 14 24.22 -2.55 -13.54
CA PRO A 14 23.29 -2.82 -14.64
C PRO A 14 22.49 -4.13 -14.52
N HIS A 15 22.83 -5.01 -13.59
CA HIS A 15 22.22 -6.34 -13.40
C HIS A 15 21.06 -6.35 -12.40
N ASP A 16 20.80 -5.26 -11.69
CA ASP A 16 19.80 -5.25 -10.60
C ASP A 16 18.35 -5.11 -11.11
N GLY A 17 18.13 -4.68 -12.36
CA GLY A 17 16.83 -4.58 -13.00
C GLY A 17 15.81 -3.69 -12.27
N VAL A 18 14.57 -3.68 -12.76
CA VAL A 18 13.48 -2.85 -12.20
C VAL A 18 13.10 -3.26 -10.77
N THR A 19 13.19 -4.54 -10.42
CA THR A 19 12.81 -5.04 -9.09
C THR A 19 13.72 -4.55 -7.97
N ALA A 20 14.97 -4.18 -8.29
CA ALA A 20 15.91 -3.61 -7.33
C ALA A 20 15.62 -2.15 -6.98
N GLN A 21 14.74 -1.48 -7.74
CA GLN A 21 14.27 -0.12 -7.45
C GLN A 21 13.11 -0.09 -6.44
N ILE A 22 12.58 -1.26 -6.04
CA ILE A 22 11.47 -1.34 -5.10
C ILE A 22 11.97 -0.96 -3.70
N GLY A 23 11.26 -0.03 -3.08
CA GLY A 23 11.63 0.52 -1.76
C GLY A 23 12.51 1.77 -1.85
N ASN A 24 13.08 2.16 -0.72
CA ASN A 24 13.85 3.41 -0.57
C ASN A 24 13.12 4.64 -1.12
N THR A 25 11.80 4.66 -0.96
CA THR A 25 10.95 5.76 -1.43
C THR A 25 11.22 7.04 -0.64
N PRO A 26 10.97 8.23 -1.22
CA PRO A 26 11.14 9.49 -0.50
C PRO A 26 10.18 9.63 0.69
N LEU A 27 10.64 10.33 1.72
CA LEU A 27 9.81 10.88 2.79
C LEU A 27 9.63 12.38 2.53
N LEU A 28 8.41 12.82 2.23
CA LEU A 28 8.08 14.19 1.85
C LEU A 28 7.54 14.96 3.05
N ARG A 29 8.05 16.16 3.30
CA ARG A 29 7.47 17.07 4.30
C ARG A 29 6.21 17.73 3.72
N LEU A 30 5.11 17.68 4.46
CA LEU A 30 3.86 18.38 4.12
C LEU A 30 3.88 19.78 4.75
N ALA A 31 4.68 20.71 4.18
CA ALA A 31 4.99 21.98 4.83
C ALA A 31 3.79 22.97 4.88
N ASN A 32 2.99 23.02 3.81
CA ASN A 32 1.95 24.05 3.67
C ASN A 32 0.59 23.58 4.20
N LEU A 33 0.31 22.28 4.12
CA LEU A 33 -0.99 21.74 4.48
C LEU A 33 -1.31 21.82 5.98
N PRO A 34 -0.38 21.52 6.92
CA PRO A 34 -0.64 21.60 8.35
C PRO A 34 -1.11 22.97 8.83
N GLU A 35 -0.55 24.05 8.29
CA GLU A 35 -0.94 25.43 8.64
C GLU A 35 -2.39 25.72 8.27
N LEU A 36 -2.84 25.27 7.07
CA LEU A 36 -4.23 25.44 6.61
C LEU A 36 -5.23 24.71 7.51
N TYR A 37 -4.79 23.66 8.19
CA TYR A 37 -5.62 22.86 9.10
C TYR A 37 -5.36 23.15 10.58
N GLY A 38 -4.70 24.27 10.90
CA GLY A 38 -4.52 24.72 12.29
C GLY A 38 -3.60 23.83 13.14
N VAL A 39 -2.67 23.11 12.52
CA VAL A 39 -1.67 22.32 13.23
C VAL A 39 -0.61 23.23 13.83
N ASN A 40 -0.19 22.95 15.07
CA ASN A 40 0.87 23.70 15.75
C ASN A 40 2.19 23.67 14.93
N SER A 41 2.86 24.81 14.83
CA SER A 41 4.12 24.95 14.09
C SER A 41 5.28 24.07 14.59
N ASN A 42 5.20 23.60 15.84
CA ASN A 42 6.18 22.67 16.42
C ASN A 42 5.90 21.20 16.05
N VAL A 43 4.81 20.93 15.33
CA VAL A 43 4.49 19.59 14.83
C VAL A 43 4.93 19.46 13.38
N GLU A 44 5.78 18.48 13.11
CA GLU A 44 6.24 18.16 11.76
C GLU A 44 5.39 17.03 11.17
N LEU A 45 4.88 17.21 9.96
CA LEU A 45 4.09 16.21 9.24
C LEU A 45 4.82 15.75 7.98
N TYR A 46 5.01 14.43 7.85
CA TYR A 46 5.68 13.80 6.71
C TYR A 46 4.83 12.69 6.10
N ALA A 47 5.04 12.45 4.82
CA ALA A 47 4.37 11.40 4.06
C ALA A 47 5.37 10.57 3.25
N LYS A 48 5.33 9.25 3.42
CA LYS A 48 6.13 8.28 2.68
C LYS A 48 5.50 8.06 1.30
N ALA A 49 6.20 8.48 0.23
CA ALA A 49 5.70 8.55 -1.12
C ALA A 49 5.86 7.21 -1.86
N GLU A 50 4.92 6.30 -1.70
CA GLU A 50 5.03 4.93 -2.22
C GLU A 50 4.75 4.81 -3.73
N TRP A 51 4.28 5.86 -4.40
CA TRP A 51 4.20 5.88 -5.87
C TRP A 51 5.58 5.96 -6.56
N PHE A 52 6.66 6.20 -5.82
CA PHE A 52 8.02 6.12 -6.36
C PHE A 52 8.51 4.68 -6.55
N ASN A 53 7.78 3.68 -6.06
CA ASN A 53 8.03 2.30 -6.47
C ASN A 53 7.77 2.13 -7.98
N PRO A 54 8.46 1.21 -8.66
CA PRO A 54 8.41 1.05 -10.12
C PRO A 54 7.02 0.87 -10.73
N SER A 55 6.13 0.10 -10.09
CA SER A 55 4.76 -0.02 -10.57
C SER A 55 3.84 1.11 -10.07
N GLY A 56 4.36 2.03 -9.26
CA GLY A 56 3.66 3.21 -8.78
C GLY A 56 2.83 3.00 -7.51
N SER A 57 3.15 2.01 -6.67
CA SER A 57 2.44 1.80 -5.41
C SER A 57 3.23 1.05 -4.33
N VAL A 58 2.72 1.13 -3.11
CA VAL A 58 3.20 0.38 -1.93
C VAL A 58 3.19 -1.14 -2.12
N LYS A 59 2.36 -1.65 -3.05
CA LYS A 59 2.19 -3.08 -3.27
C LYS A 59 3.40 -3.76 -3.90
N ASP A 60 4.28 -3.01 -4.56
CA ASP A 60 5.53 -3.53 -5.10
C ASP A 60 6.36 -4.22 -4.01
N ARG A 61 6.37 -3.62 -2.81
CA ARG A 61 7.09 -4.18 -1.66
C ARG A 61 6.54 -5.53 -1.24
N ALA A 62 5.23 -5.62 -1.03
CA ALA A 62 4.56 -6.85 -0.63
C ALA A 62 4.67 -7.93 -1.71
N ALA A 63 4.42 -7.58 -2.97
CA ALA A 63 4.53 -8.50 -4.10
C ALA A 63 5.93 -9.08 -4.24
N LEU A 64 6.98 -8.25 -4.14
CA LEU A 64 8.37 -8.71 -4.20
C LEU A 64 8.66 -9.71 -3.07
N TYR A 65 8.30 -9.37 -1.82
CA TYR A 65 8.56 -10.25 -0.68
C TYR A 65 7.79 -11.56 -0.75
N MET A 66 6.54 -11.55 -1.23
CA MET A 66 5.76 -12.79 -1.40
C MET A 66 6.35 -13.68 -2.50
N ILE A 67 6.82 -13.10 -3.61
CA ILE A 67 7.52 -13.84 -4.67
C ILE A 67 8.83 -14.42 -4.15
N GLU A 68 9.66 -13.64 -3.44
CA GLU A 68 10.91 -14.12 -2.85
C GLU A 68 10.69 -15.22 -1.80
N ASP A 69 9.65 -15.11 -0.97
CA ASP A 69 9.27 -16.17 -0.03
C ASP A 69 8.87 -17.44 -0.78
N GLY A 70 8.07 -17.30 -1.85
CA GLY A 70 7.68 -18.42 -2.70
C GLY A 70 8.87 -19.14 -3.33
N LEU A 71 9.83 -18.38 -3.87
CA LEU A 71 11.09 -18.91 -4.42
C LEU A 71 11.92 -19.62 -3.35
N LYS A 72 12.14 -18.96 -2.21
CA LYS A 72 12.94 -19.50 -1.11
C LYS A 72 12.38 -20.80 -0.53
N ARG A 73 11.04 -20.90 -0.49
CA ARG A 73 10.34 -22.11 0.01
C ARG A 73 10.13 -23.18 -1.06
N GLY A 74 10.56 -22.95 -2.30
CA GLY A 74 10.34 -23.86 -3.42
C GLY A 74 8.88 -23.99 -3.86
N LEU A 75 8.02 -23.03 -3.51
CA LEU A 75 6.62 -22.97 -3.91
C LEU A 75 6.45 -22.36 -5.29
N LEU A 76 7.28 -21.38 -5.65
CA LEU A 76 7.38 -20.80 -6.97
C LEU A 76 8.62 -21.38 -7.65
N THR A 77 8.41 -22.32 -8.55
CA THR A 77 9.47 -22.97 -9.34
C THR A 77 9.41 -22.53 -10.80
N PRO A 78 10.49 -22.70 -11.60
CA PRO A 78 10.44 -22.43 -13.03
C PRO A 78 9.27 -23.16 -13.71
N GLY A 79 8.53 -22.42 -14.55
CA GLY A 79 7.35 -22.94 -15.26
C GLY A 79 6.01 -22.77 -14.54
N LYS A 80 6.01 -22.42 -13.24
CA LYS A 80 4.76 -22.07 -12.56
C LYS A 80 4.28 -20.66 -12.95
N THR A 81 2.97 -20.50 -12.92
CA THR A 81 2.26 -19.24 -13.16
C THR A 81 1.90 -18.60 -11.82
N ILE A 82 2.22 -17.33 -11.64
CA ILE A 82 1.77 -16.54 -10.48
C ILE A 82 0.29 -16.22 -10.67
N LEU A 83 -0.55 -16.60 -9.73
CA LEU A 83 -2.00 -16.41 -9.77
C LEU A 83 -2.43 -15.55 -8.58
N ASP A 84 -3.18 -14.47 -8.81
CA ASP A 84 -3.78 -13.68 -7.72
C ASP A 84 -5.14 -13.11 -8.12
N ALA A 85 -5.89 -12.66 -7.13
CA ALA A 85 -7.14 -11.92 -7.29
C ALA A 85 -6.91 -10.46 -6.91
N SER A 86 -6.85 -9.58 -7.90
CA SER A 86 -6.64 -8.15 -7.65
C SER A 86 -7.04 -7.29 -8.86
N SER A 87 -8.00 -6.41 -8.66
CA SER A 87 -8.31 -5.35 -9.65
C SER A 87 -7.42 -4.10 -9.51
N GLY A 88 -6.52 -4.07 -8.54
CA GLY A 88 -5.74 -2.89 -8.17
C GLY A 88 -4.23 -3.11 -8.17
N ASN A 89 -3.59 -2.38 -7.28
CA ASN A 89 -2.13 -2.25 -7.21
C ASN A 89 -1.37 -3.57 -7.04
N THR A 90 -1.92 -4.56 -6.34
CA THR A 90 -1.25 -5.86 -6.13
C THR A 90 -1.09 -6.62 -7.45
N GLY A 91 -2.16 -6.70 -8.24
CA GLY A 91 -2.11 -7.37 -9.55
C GLY A 91 -1.07 -6.71 -10.47
N ILE A 92 -1.02 -5.38 -10.50
CA ILE A 92 -0.05 -4.62 -11.30
C ILE A 92 1.38 -4.89 -10.83
N ALA A 93 1.63 -4.91 -9.52
CA ALA A 93 2.94 -5.20 -8.96
C ALA A 93 3.41 -6.63 -9.28
N LEU A 94 2.52 -7.62 -9.14
CA LEU A 94 2.82 -9.02 -9.49
C LEU A 94 3.10 -9.16 -10.99
N ALA A 95 2.32 -8.50 -11.85
CA ALA A 95 2.52 -8.53 -13.30
C ALA A 95 3.87 -7.91 -13.69
N MET A 96 4.22 -6.75 -13.14
CA MET A 96 5.49 -6.08 -13.38
C MET A 96 6.68 -6.96 -12.94
N ILE A 97 6.63 -7.52 -11.72
CA ILE A 97 7.71 -8.38 -11.20
C ILE A 97 7.78 -9.69 -11.98
N GLY A 98 6.63 -10.29 -12.33
CA GLY A 98 6.57 -11.49 -13.15
C GLY A 98 7.24 -11.28 -14.51
N ALA A 99 6.89 -10.21 -15.21
CA ALA A 99 7.51 -9.82 -16.48
C ALA A 99 9.04 -9.63 -16.34
N ALA A 100 9.49 -8.95 -15.28
CA ALA A 100 10.90 -8.70 -15.04
C ALA A 100 11.70 -9.98 -14.72
N ARG A 101 11.04 -11.01 -14.19
CA ARG A 101 11.68 -12.27 -13.77
C ARG A 101 11.38 -13.48 -14.66
N GLY A 102 10.61 -13.27 -15.74
CA GLY A 102 10.26 -14.32 -16.69
C GLY A 102 9.22 -15.33 -16.19
N TYR A 103 8.34 -14.93 -15.25
CA TYR A 103 7.20 -15.73 -14.81
C TYR A 103 5.93 -15.30 -15.53
N SER A 104 5.12 -16.27 -15.92
CA SER A 104 3.74 -16.02 -16.34
C SER A 104 2.90 -15.53 -15.15
N VAL A 105 1.96 -14.63 -15.42
CA VAL A 105 1.06 -14.09 -14.40
C VAL A 105 -0.38 -14.17 -14.89
N GLU A 106 -1.27 -14.66 -14.05
CA GLU A 106 -2.72 -14.64 -14.24
C GLU A 106 -3.38 -13.87 -13.11
N ILE A 107 -4.24 -12.90 -13.48
CA ILE A 107 -4.94 -12.06 -12.52
C ILE A 107 -6.45 -12.18 -12.70
N CYS A 108 -7.12 -12.71 -11.68
CA CYS A 108 -8.57 -12.70 -11.59
C CYS A 108 -9.07 -11.34 -11.11
N LEU A 109 -10.03 -10.75 -11.80
CA LEU A 109 -10.62 -9.47 -11.44
C LEU A 109 -12.07 -9.34 -11.93
N PRO A 110 -12.93 -8.55 -11.28
CA PRO A 110 -14.29 -8.34 -11.74
C PRO A 110 -14.31 -7.63 -13.10
N SER A 111 -15.27 -7.99 -13.96
CA SER A 111 -15.43 -7.40 -15.29
C SER A 111 -15.64 -5.87 -15.25
N THR A 112 -16.05 -5.32 -14.10
CA THR A 112 -16.18 -3.88 -13.82
C THR A 112 -14.87 -3.17 -13.51
N ALA A 113 -13.74 -3.89 -13.39
CA ALA A 113 -12.44 -3.25 -13.18
C ALA A 113 -12.12 -2.28 -14.35
N SER A 114 -11.43 -1.18 -14.02
CA SER A 114 -11.21 -0.11 -15.01
C SER A 114 -10.45 -0.61 -16.24
N PRO A 115 -10.81 -0.15 -17.45
CA PRO A 115 -10.12 -0.53 -18.70
C PRO A 115 -8.61 -0.23 -18.65
N GLU A 116 -8.23 0.87 -18.01
CA GLU A 116 -6.83 1.30 -17.90
C GLU A 116 -6.00 0.28 -17.10
N ARG A 117 -6.57 -0.26 -16.01
CA ARG A 117 -5.91 -1.27 -15.18
C ARG A 117 -5.77 -2.61 -15.89
N LYS A 118 -6.83 -3.05 -16.59
CA LYS A 118 -6.77 -4.24 -17.45
C LYS A 118 -5.69 -4.06 -18.51
N ARG A 119 -5.67 -2.92 -19.17
CA ARG A 119 -4.66 -2.61 -20.18
C ARG A 119 -3.24 -2.62 -19.63
N LEU A 120 -3.03 -2.09 -18.42
CA LEU A 120 -1.71 -2.09 -17.77
C LEU A 120 -1.23 -3.51 -17.44
N LEU A 121 -2.13 -4.38 -16.96
CA LEU A 121 -1.83 -5.80 -16.72
C LEU A 121 -1.40 -6.51 -18.01
N GLU A 122 -2.17 -6.32 -19.10
CA GLU A 122 -1.87 -6.88 -20.42
C GLU A 122 -0.53 -6.40 -20.98
N LEU A 123 -0.18 -5.11 -20.77
CA LEU A 123 1.10 -4.54 -21.22
C LEU A 123 2.30 -5.17 -20.51
N TYR A 124 2.13 -5.60 -19.25
CA TYR A 124 3.13 -6.43 -18.54
C TYR A 124 3.09 -7.91 -18.92
N GLY A 125 2.19 -8.30 -19.86
CA GLY A 125 2.05 -9.69 -20.31
C GLY A 125 1.24 -10.59 -19.39
N ALA A 126 0.52 -10.02 -18.41
CA ALA A 126 -0.37 -10.82 -17.55
C ALA A 126 -1.64 -11.23 -18.30
N HIS A 127 -2.09 -12.45 -18.06
CA HIS A 127 -3.38 -12.93 -18.52
C HIS A 127 -4.48 -12.50 -17.54
N VAL A 128 -5.45 -11.73 -18.05
CA VAL A 128 -6.57 -11.22 -17.27
C VAL A 128 -7.73 -12.22 -17.35
N ILE A 129 -8.24 -12.62 -16.18
CA ILE A 129 -9.39 -13.51 -16.02
C ILE A 129 -10.53 -12.72 -15.43
N GLU A 130 -11.51 -12.38 -16.27
CA GLU A 130 -12.67 -11.62 -15.83
C GLU A 130 -13.69 -12.50 -15.09
N THR A 131 -14.16 -12.02 -13.95
CA THR A 131 -15.21 -12.65 -13.16
C THR A 131 -16.52 -11.83 -13.21
N PRO A 132 -17.68 -12.44 -12.94
CA PRO A 132 -18.96 -11.74 -12.99
C PRO A 132 -18.98 -10.48 -12.11
N ALA A 133 -19.44 -9.36 -12.68
CA ALA A 133 -19.56 -8.07 -11.99
C ALA A 133 -20.36 -8.15 -10.68
N THR A 134 -21.39 -9.00 -10.65
CA THR A 134 -22.29 -9.19 -9.50
C THR A 134 -21.60 -9.76 -8.27
N LEU A 135 -20.48 -10.44 -8.43
CA LEU A 135 -19.69 -11.02 -7.33
C LEU A 135 -18.53 -10.11 -6.89
N SER A 136 -18.31 -8.98 -7.57
CA SER A 136 -17.27 -8.00 -7.23
C SER A 136 -15.90 -8.66 -6.98
N THR A 137 -15.13 -8.15 -6.03
CA THR A 137 -13.80 -8.67 -5.65
C THR A 137 -13.86 -10.09 -5.07
N ASP A 138 -14.95 -10.43 -4.37
CA ASP A 138 -15.10 -11.77 -3.79
C ASP A 138 -15.18 -12.86 -4.88
N GLY A 139 -15.84 -12.56 -6.01
CA GLY A 139 -15.87 -13.47 -7.15
C GLY A 139 -14.48 -13.71 -7.74
N ALA A 140 -13.64 -12.70 -7.78
CA ALA A 140 -12.26 -12.85 -8.25
C ALA A 140 -11.43 -13.71 -7.28
N ILE A 141 -11.58 -13.50 -5.97
CA ILE A 141 -10.91 -14.32 -4.94
C ILE A 141 -11.33 -15.76 -5.03
N MET A 142 -12.63 -16.03 -5.15
CA MET A 142 -13.16 -17.40 -5.30
C MET A 142 -12.62 -18.10 -6.57
N GLU A 143 -12.53 -17.39 -7.70
CA GLU A 143 -11.99 -17.95 -8.94
C GLU A 143 -10.50 -18.24 -8.83
N ALA A 144 -9.71 -17.37 -8.22
CA ALA A 144 -8.28 -17.62 -8.00
C ALA A 144 -8.08 -18.84 -7.09
N HIS A 145 -8.83 -18.96 -5.99
CA HIS A 145 -8.78 -20.14 -5.12
C HIS A 145 -9.16 -21.41 -5.88
N ARG A 146 -10.26 -21.40 -6.63
CA ARG A 146 -10.72 -22.54 -7.42
C ARG A 146 -9.65 -23.04 -8.41
N ARG A 147 -8.97 -22.11 -9.11
CA ARG A 147 -7.89 -22.44 -10.04
C ARG A 147 -6.70 -23.05 -9.33
N TYR A 148 -6.27 -22.42 -8.24
CA TYR A 148 -5.15 -22.92 -7.43
C TYR A 148 -5.42 -24.32 -6.87
N GLU A 149 -6.61 -24.55 -6.31
CA GLU A 149 -7.01 -25.87 -5.77
C GLU A 149 -7.10 -26.95 -6.86
N HIS A 150 -7.51 -26.56 -8.08
CA HIS A 150 -7.61 -27.50 -9.21
C HIS A 150 -6.25 -27.94 -9.75
N ASP A 151 -5.26 -27.03 -9.79
CA ASP A 151 -3.92 -27.33 -10.31
C ASP A 151 -2.81 -26.62 -9.51
N PRO A 152 -2.53 -27.04 -8.28
CA PRO A 152 -1.52 -26.43 -7.41
C PRO A 152 -0.08 -26.61 -7.94
N GLU A 153 0.14 -27.57 -8.85
CA GLU A 153 1.44 -27.77 -9.49
C GLU A 153 1.71 -26.72 -10.57
N HIS A 154 0.67 -26.24 -11.24
CA HIS A 154 0.79 -25.19 -12.25
C HIS A 154 0.91 -23.79 -11.64
N TYR A 155 0.24 -23.54 -10.52
CA TYR A 155 0.13 -22.21 -9.93
C TYR A 155 0.99 -22.01 -8.70
N PHE A 156 1.41 -20.77 -8.53
CA PHE A 156 1.84 -20.17 -7.25
C PHE A 156 0.85 -19.07 -6.86
N TYR A 157 0.15 -19.24 -5.75
CA TYR A 157 -0.79 -18.27 -5.20
C TYR A 157 -0.15 -17.54 -4.02
N PRO A 158 0.22 -16.24 -4.16
CA PRO A 158 0.90 -15.47 -3.12
C PRO A 158 0.10 -15.28 -1.85
N ASP A 159 -1.25 -15.26 -1.94
CA ASP A 159 -2.18 -15.05 -0.83
C ASP A 159 -1.86 -13.80 0.02
N GLN A 160 -2.02 -12.63 -0.58
CA GLN A 160 -1.66 -11.36 0.05
C GLN A 160 -2.34 -11.10 1.41
N TYR A 161 -3.45 -11.78 1.71
CA TYR A 161 -4.22 -11.59 2.94
C TYR A 161 -3.71 -12.45 4.11
N ASN A 162 -3.06 -13.58 3.82
CA ASN A 162 -2.60 -14.53 4.86
C ASN A 162 -1.08 -14.70 4.87
N ASN A 163 -0.40 -14.34 3.78
CA ASN A 163 1.04 -14.52 3.67
C ASN A 163 1.81 -13.51 4.55
N SER A 164 2.54 -14.03 5.52
CA SER A 164 3.36 -13.20 6.41
C SER A 164 4.46 -12.40 5.68
N ALA A 165 4.85 -12.80 4.47
CA ALA A 165 5.81 -12.05 3.66
C ALA A 165 5.31 -10.64 3.32
N ASN A 166 3.99 -10.45 3.22
CA ASN A 166 3.38 -9.15 3.00
C ASN A 166 3.78 -8.14 4.11
N TRP A 167 3.47 -8.42 5.37
CA TRP A 167 3.85 -7.48 6.45
C TRP A 167 5.37 -7.44 6.69
N LYS A 168 6.09 -8.52 6.43
CA LYS A 168 7.57 -8.56 6.54
C LYS A 168 8.24 -7.60 5.56
N ALA A 169 7.69 -7.37 4.38
CA ALA A 169 8.18 -6.36 3.44
C ALA A 169 8.27 -4.97 4.08
N HIS A 170 7.30 -4.61 4.89
CA HIS A 170 7.24 -3.34 5.60
C HIS A 170 8.05 -3.33 6.89
N PHE A 171 8.13 -4.48 7.56
CA PHE A 171 8.94 -4.65 8.75
C PHE A 171 10.45 -4.51 8.44
N PHE A 172 10.91 -5.05 7.32
CA PHE A 172 12.31 -4.99 6.90
C PHE A 172 12.65 -3.85 5.94
N GLY A 173 11.63 -3.20 5.35
CA GLY A 173 11.78 -2.10 4.40
C GLY A 173 11.21 -0.78 4.94
N THR A 174 9.90 -0.57 4.87
CA THR A 174 9.24 0.71 5.17
C THR A 174 9.55 1.22 6.59
N GLY A 175 9.49 0.36 7.60
CA GLY A 175 9.77 0.75 8.99
C GLY A 175 11.19 1.26 9.21
N PRO A 176 12.24 0.51 8.80
CA PRO A 176 13.62 0.99 8.86
C PRO A 176 13.88 2.27 8.04
N GLU A 177 13.26 2.38 6.85
CA GLU A 177 13.41 3.58 6.01
C GLU A 177 12.84 4.82 6.72
N ILE A 178 11.62 4.73 7.28
CA ILE A 178 11.01 5.82 8.05
C ILE A 178 11.88 6.19 9.25
N TRP A 179 12.33 5.20 10.03
CA TRP A 179 13.19 5.44 11.18
C TRP A 179 14.45 6.20 10.81
N GLN A 180 15.13 5.77 9.76
CA GLN A 180 16.35 6.41 9.26
C GLN A 180 16.08 7.81 8.70
N GLN A 181 15.02 7.99 7.90
CA GLN A 181 14.67 9.26 7.26
C GLN A 181 14.19 10.32 8.25
N THR A 182 13.76 9.91 9.44
CA THR A 182 13.36 10.79 10.54
C THR A 182 14.44 10.96 11.60
N ASP A 183 15.63 10.37 11.42
CA ASP A 183 16.68 10.29 12.44
C ASP A 183 16.16 9.79 13.79
N GLY A 184 15.19 8.88 13.77
CA GLY A 184 14.52 8.33 14.95
C GLY A 184 13.62 9.29 15.71
N ARG A 185 13.34 10.48 15.19
CA ARG A 185 12.49 11.51 15.85
C ARG A 185 10.98 11.29 15.70
N ILE A 186 10.56 10.29 14.92
CA ILE A 186 9.14 9.98 14.73
C ILE A 186 8.46 9.70 16.07
N THR A 187 7.31 10.36 16.33
CA THR A 187 6.47 10.17 17.52
C THR A 187 5.17 9.44 17.21
N HIS A 188 4.63 9.63 16.00
CA HIS A 188 3.36 9.05 15.57
C HIS A 188 3.49 8.46 14.16
N PHE A 189 3.04 7.23 14.00
CA PHE A 189 2.92 6.56 12.71
C PHE A 189 1.46 6.33 12.36
N VAL A 190 1.01 6.86 11.23
CA VAL A 190 -0.38 6.78 10.76
C VAL A 190 -0.43 6.00 9.45
N ALA A 191 -1.25 4.95 9.35
CA ALA A 191 -1.41 4.27 8.07
C ALA A 191 -2.80 3.66 7.89
N VAL A 192 -3.28 3.69 6.65
CA VAL A 192 -4.52 3.06 6.23
C VAL A 192 -4.36 1.54 6.14
N VAL A 193 -5.46 0.81 6.33
CA VAL A 193 -5.48 -0.65 6.25
C VAL A 193 -6.37 -1.16 5.10
N GLY A 194 -5.79 -2.07 4.31
CA GLY A 194 -6.48 -2.94 3.36
C GLY A 194 -6.15 -4.38 3.69
N THR A 195 -5.00 -4.92 3.24
CA THR A 195 -4.47 -6.20 3.74
C THR A 195 -3.88 -6.10 5.15
N SER A 196 -3.73 -4.90 5.67
CA SER A 196 -3.02 -4.50 6.89
C SER A 196 -1.47 -4.60 6.84
N GLY A 197 -0.88 -5.17 5.80
CA GLY A 197 0.55 -5.43 5.74
C GLY A 197 1.43 -4.21 6.00
N THR A 198 1.10 -3.06 5.39
CA THR A 198 1.84 -1.79 5.57
C THR A 198 1.79 -1.33 7.02
N PHE A 199 0.60 -1.26 7.62
CA PHE A 199 0.43 -0.89 9.02
C PHE A 199 1.14 -1.88 9.94
N THR A 200 0.80 -3.18 9.83
CA THR A 200 1.32 -4.24 10.72
C THR A 200 2.85 -4.31 10.70
N GLY A 201 3.44 -4.32 9.52
CA GLY A 201 4.89 -4.45 9.39
C GLY A 201 5.64 -3.22 9.89
N THR A 202 5.20 -2.03 9.47
CA THR A 202 5.85 -0.77 9.86
C THR A 202 5.68 -0.50 11.35
N ALA A 203 4.47 -0.63 11.90
CA ALA A 203 4.19 -0.41 13.31
C ALA A 203 5.01 -1.35 14.21
N ARG A 204 5.04 -2.65 13.90
CA ARG A 204 5.86 -3.61 14.63
C ARG A 204 7.35 -3.24 14.63
N ARG A 205 7.88 -2.76 13.52
CA ARG A 205 9.29 -2.36 13.44
C ARG A 205 9.56 -1.07 14.22
N LEU A 206 8.70 -0.08 14.07
CA LEU A 206 8.86 1.19 14.78
C LEU A 206 8.73 1.01 16.29
N LYS A 207 7.77 0.21 16.76
CA LYS A 207 7.63 -0.16 18.20
C LYS A 207 8.86 -0.92 18.73
N GLN A 208 9.57 -1.69 17.90
CA GLN A 208 10.83 -2.32 18.30
C GLN A 208 11.98 -1.31 18.45
N TYR A 209 11.99 -0.25 17.65
CA TYR A 209 13.00 0.80 17.78
C TYR A 209 12.72 1.73 18.96
N ASN A 210 11.46 2.12 19.12
CA ASN A 210 11.00 2.92 20.23
C ASN A 210 9.54 2.55 20.59
N PRO A 211 9.27 1.91 21.75
CA PRO A 211 7.93 1.50 22.14
C PRO A 211 6.97 2.66 22.41
N ASP A 212 7.47 3.88 22.63
CA ASP A 212 6.66 5.07 22.92
C ASP A 212 6.01 5.66 21.65
N ILE A 213 6.46 5.26 20.45
CA ILE A 213 5.84 5.70 19.18
C ILE A 213 4.38 5.26 19.16
N GLN A 214 3.47 6.23 19.00
CA GLN A 214 2.05 5.96 18.86
C GLN A 214 1.74 5.48 17.44
N VAL A 215 1.04 4.35 17.29
CA VAL A 215 0.68 3.79 15.98
C VAL A 215 -0.84 3.87 15.78
N VAL A 216 -1.22 4.60 14.72
CA VAL A 216 -2.60 4.96 14.39
C VAL A 216 -3.04 4.20 13.15
N GLU A 217 -4.04 3.35 13.35
CA GLU A 217 -4.68 2.60 12.25
C GLU A 217 -5.85 3.41 11.68
N VAL A 218 -5.92 3.51 10.36
CA VAL A 218 -7.00 4.20 9.66
C VAL A 218 -7.75 3.21 8.77
N GLN A 219 -9.06 3.12 8.96
CA GLN A 219 -9.97 2.35 8.12
C GLN A 219 -11.13 3.24 7.64
N PRO A 220 -11.93 2.82 6.65
CA PRO A 220 -13.17 3.53 6.33
C PRO A 220 -14.09 3.61 7.54
N ASP A 221 -14.86 4.67 7.66
CA ASP A 221 -15.84 4.87 8.74
C ASP A 221 -17.05 3.95 8.64
N ASN A 222 -17.34 3.45 7.43
CA ASN A 222 -18.45 2.52 7.20
C ASN A 222 -18.15 1.50 6.10
N ALA A 223 -19.05 0.51 5.94
CA ALA A 223 -18.89 -0.58 4.97
C ALA A 223 -19.03 -0.14 3.51
N PHE A 224 -19.82 0.90 3.25
CA PHE A 224 -20.04 1.45 1.91
C PHE A 224 -19.21 2.71 1.75
N HIS A 225 -18.01 2.55 1.22
CA HIS A 225 -17.04 3.64 1.06
C HIS A 225 -16.42 3.65 -0.34
N GLY A 226 -15.99 4.84 -0.78
CA GLY A 226 -15.25 5.05 -2.03
C GLY A 226 -13.72 5.04 -1.86
N LEU A 227 -13.20 4.56 -0.73
CA LEU A 227 -11.75 4.54 -0.44
C LEU A 227 -11.10 3.27 -0.96
N GLU A 228 -10.76 3.25 -2.23
CA GLU A 228 -10.21 2.07 -2.89
C GLU A 228 -8.91 1.59 -2.21
N GLY A 229 -8.80 0.26 -2.11
CA GLY A 229 -7.65 -0.40 -1.46
C GLY A 229 -7.71 -0.44 0.07
N MET A 230 -8.67 0.23 0.70
CA MET A 230 -8.94 0.14 2.14
C MET A 230 -10.01 -0.93 2.44
N LYS A 231 -10.07 -1.38 3.69
CA LYS A 231 -11.09 -2.31 4.20
C LYS A 231 -11.69 -1.79 5.49
N HIS A 232 -13.01 -1.83 5.58
CA HIS A 232 -13.76 -1.64 6.82
C HIS A 232 -13.73 -2.97 7.60
N MET A 233 -12.79 -3.11 8.53
CA MET A 233 -12.50 -4.38 9.21
C MET A 233 -13.71 -5.02 9.92
N PRO A 234 -14.66 -4.26 10.50
CA PRO A 234 -15.83 -4.85 11.15
C PRO A 234 -16.79 -5.63 10.22
N THR A 235 -16.77 -5.33 8.90
CA THR A 235 -17.68 -5.96 7.93
C THR A 235 -16.99 -6.76 6.84
N ALA A 236 -15.68 -6.60 6.67
CA ALA A 236 -14.91 -7.29 5.66
C ALA A 236 -14.43 -8.66 6.17
N ILE A 237 -14.05 -9.56 5.22
CA ILE A 237 -13.25 -10.73 5.57
C ILE A 237 -11.90 -10.21 6.11
N VAL A 238 -11.68 -10.44 7.40
CA VAL A 238 -10.48 -9.94 8.09
C VAL A 238 -9.25 -10.69 7.59
N PRO A 239 -8.20 -9.98 7.13
CA PRO A 239 -6.96 -10.62 6.72
C PRO A 239 -6.30 -11.39 7.87
N GLY A 240 -5.77 -12.59 7.59
CA GLY A 240 -5.09 -13.39 8.61
C GLY A 240 -3.80 -12.77 9.16
N ILE A 241 -3.23 -11.79 8.44
CA ILE A 241 -2.06 -11.02 8.90
C ILE A 241 -2.43 -9.78 9.72
N TYR A 242 -3.71 -9.49 9.89
CA TYR A 242 -4.19 -8.36 10.70
C TYR A 242 -4.02 -8.65 12.19
N ASP A 243 -3.52 -7.67 12.93
CA ASP A 243 -3.35 -7.75 14.38
C ASP A 243 -4.22 -6.69 15.07
N PRO A 244 -5.37 -7.10 15.65
CA PRO A 244 -6.30 -6.15 16.25
C PRO A 244 -5.77 -5.47 17.53
N ASN A 245 -4.65 -5.94 18.07
CA ASN A 245 -4.09 -5.39 19.31
C ASN A 245 -2.88 -4.48 19.07
N LEU A 246 -2.48 -4.27 17.79
CA LEU A 246 -1.27 -3.52 17.49
C LEU A 246 -1.47 -2.00 17.54
N ALA A 247 -2.65 -1.51 17.12
CA ALA A 247 -2.92 -0.08 17.07
C ALA A 247 -3.16 0.50 18.47
N ASP A 248 -2.46 1.61 18.79
CA ASP A 248 -2.75 2.41 19.97
C ASP A 248 -4.04 3.23 19.78
N ILE A 249 -4.25 3.73 18.55
CA ILE A 249 -5.41 4.55 18.16
C ILE A 249 -6.01 3.98 16.87
N ARG A 250 -7.35 3.99 16.77
CA ARG A 250 -8.08 3.67 15.54
C ARG A 250 -8.95 4.82 15.13
N MET A 251 -8.94 5.14 13.82
CA MET A 251 -9.72 6.22 13.23
C MET A 251 -10.53 5.70 12.04
N GLY A 252 -11.77 6.18 11.93
CA GLY A 252 -12.62 5.98 10.76
C GLY A 252 -12.53 7.19 9.84
N ALA A 253 -12.12 7.01 8.59
CA ALA A 253 -12.08 8.07 7.59
C ALA A 253 -13.31 8.01 6.69
N GLY A 254 -14.01 9.13 6.55
CA GLY A 254 -15.10 9.27 5.59
C GLY A 254 -14.56 9.42 4.16
N THR A 255 -15.37 9.02 3.20
CA THR A 255 -15.00 9.10 1.78
C THR A 255 -14.82 10.54 1.33
N GLU A 256 -15.77 11.42 1.67
CA GLU A 256 -15.77 12.82 1.22
C GLU A 256 -14.62 13.60 1.83
N GLU A 257 -14.33 13.43 3.12
CA GLU A 257 -13.21 14.06 3.81
C GLU A 257 -11.86 13.62 3.23
N ALA A 258 -11.71 12.32 2.94
CA ALA A 258 -10.50 11.80 2.32
C ALA A 258 -10.31 12.37 0.91
N GLN A 259 -11.38 12.47 0.11
CA GLN A 259 -11.34 13.06 -1.23
C GLN A 259 -11.03 14.56 -1.20
N ALA A 260 -11.59 15.31 -0.25
CA ALA A 260 -11.27 16.71 -0.04
C ALA A 260 -9.78 16.91 0.28
N ILE A 261 -9.22 16.11 1.18
CA ILE A 261 -7.77 16.14 1.48
C ILE A 261 -6.94 15.74 0.25
N THR A 262 -7.41 14.79 -0.56
CA THR A 262 -6.72 14.40 -1.80
C THR A 262 -6.61 15.59 -2.76
N ARG A 263 -7.68 16.36 -2.94
CA ARG A 263 -7.68 17.60 -3.75
C ARG A 263 -6.79 18.69 -3.14
N ALA A 264 -6.87 18.87 -1.80
CA ALA A 264 -6.06 19.84 -1.09
C ALA A 264 -4.55 19.55 -1.22
N LEU A 265 -4.13 18.28 -1.13
CA LEU A 265 -2.74 17.85 -1.36
C LEU A 265 -2.26 18.23 -2.76
N ALA A 266 -3.08 18.00 -3.79
CA ALA A 266 -2.74 18.39 -5.16
C ALA A 266 -2.58 19.90 -5.31
N ARG A 267 -3.52 20.70 -4.78
CA ARG A 267 -3.56 22.15 -4.93
C ARG A 267 -2.51 22.90 -4.09
N HIS A 268 -2.32 22.46 -2.84
CA HIS A 268 -1.49 23.22 -1.87
C HIS A 268 -0.10 22.62 -1.65
N SER A 269 0.11 21.35 -2.01
CA SER A 269 1.41 20.67 -1.82
C SER A 269 2.00 20.11 -3.11
N GLY A 270 1.28 20.18 -4.25
CA GLY A 270 1.72 19.58 -5.52
C GLY A 270 1.82 18.05 -5.46
N ILE A 271 1.12 17.42 -4.51
CA ILE A 271 1.15 15.97 -4.29
C ILE A 271 -0.13 15.36 -4.84
N LEU A 272 -0.01 14.60 -5.92
CA LEU A 272 -1.10 13.87 -6.54
C LEU A 272 -1.11 12.42 -6.02
N THR A 273 -2.00 12.11 -5.08
CA THR A 273 -2.17 10.78 -4.47
C THR A 273 -3.57 10.22 -4.73
N GLY A 274 -3.77 8.91 -4.50
CA GLY A 274 -5.11 8.32 -4.52
C GLY A 274 -5.93 8.63 -3.26
N PRO A 275 -7.25 8.33 -3.25
CA PRO A 275 -8.14 8.61 -2.11
C PRO A 275 -7.70 7.98 -0.78
N SER A 276 -7.05 6.81 -0.82
CA SER A 276 -6.48 6.20 0.38
C SER A 276 -5.33 7.02 0.98
N GLY A 277 -4.57 7.74 0.13
CA GLY A 277 -3.55 8.71 0.57
C GLY A 277 -4.20 9.93 1.22
N GLY A 278 -5.33 10.42 0.67
CA GLY A 278 -6.14 11.47 1.30
C GLY A 278 -6.65 11.06 2.69
N ALA A 279 -7.17 9.83 2.84
CA ALA A 279 -7.60 9.29 4.13
C ALA A 279 -6.43 9.20 5.14
N ALA A 280 -5.25 8.80 4.68
CA ALA A 280 -4.05 8.71 5.49
C ALA A 280 -3.61 10.10 6.01
N VAL A 281 -3.62 11.11 5.15
CA VAL A 281 -3.27 12.49 5.53
C VAL A 281 -4.36 13.14 6.37
N TRP A 282 -5.64 12.90 6.08
CA TRP A 282 -6.75 13.33 6.93
C TRP A 282 -6.54 12.87 8.37
N ALA A 283 -6.28 11.61 8.59
CA ALA A 283 -6.03 11.08 9.92
C ALA A 283 -4.75 11.65 10.55
N ALA A 284 -3.69 11.81 9.76
CA ALA A 284 -2.43 12.39 10.23
C ALA A 284 -2.59 13.85 10.66
N LEU A 285 -3.41 14.64 9.95
CA LEU A 285 -3.75 16.02 10.35
C LEU A 285 -4.54 16.06 11.66
N ASN A 286 -5.56 15.18 11.80
CA ASN A 286 -6.34 15.10 13.04
C ASN A 286 -5.48 14.72 14.24
N VAL A 287 -4.52 13.81 14.08
CA VAL A 287 -3.54 13.49 15.12
C VAL A 287 -2.66 14.72 15.42
N ALA A 288 -2.10 15.33 14.38
CA ALA A 288 -1.19 16.47 14.51
C ALA A 288 -1.84 17.67 15.23
N GLN A 289 -3.15 17.93 15.01
CA GLN A 289 -3.90 18.99 15.69
C GLN A 289 -3.99 18.80 17.21
N THR A 290 -3.85 17.58 17.72
CA THR A 290 -3.90 17.30 19.17
C THR A 290 -2.56 17.45 19.87
N LEU A 291 -1.48 17.72 19.12
CA LEU A 291 -0.12 17.75 19.63
C LEU A 291 0.38 19.20 19.81
N GLU A 292 1.13 19.42 20.85
CA GLU A 292 1.89 20.66 21.05
C GLU A 292 3.23 20.61 20.30
N GLU A 293 3.86 19.44 20.23
CA GLU A 293 5.10 19.15 19.50
C GLU A 293 5.13 17.68 19.06
N GLY A 294 5.86 17.34 18.02
CA GLY A 294 6.05 15.97 17.58
C GLY A 294 6.30 15.82 16.09
N MET A 295 6.55 14.59 15.68
CA MET A 295 6.74 14.23 14.28
C MET A 295 5.77 13.11 13.89
N VAL A 296 4.80 13.46 13.04
CA VAL A 296 3.79 12.55 12.52
C VAL A 296 4.22 12.09 11.12
N VAL A 297 4.24 10.78 10.90
CA VAL A 297 4.56 10.19 9.59
C VAL A 297 3.41 9.35 9.11
N THR A 298 2.98 9.59 7.87
CA THR A 298 1.98 8.75 7.20
C THR A 298 2.53 8.12 5.92
N VAL A 299 1.72 7.28 5.26
CA VAL A 299 2.07 6.61 4.00
C VAL A 299 1.05 7.00 2.94
N LEU A 300 1.53 7.45 1.78
CA LEU A 300 0.71 7.66 0.59
C LEU A 300 0.87 6.43 -0.31
N PRO A 301 -0.15 5.54 -0.36
CA PRO A 301 0.03 4.20 -0.93
C PRO A 301 0.30 4.17 -2.43
N ASP A 302 -0.24 5.14 -3.17
CA ASP A 302 -0.09 5.25 -4.62
C ASP A 302 -0.26 6.67 -5.14
N GLY A 303 -0.03 6.86 -6.45
CA GLY A 303 -0.22 8.13 -7.14
C GLY A 303 -1.64 8.31 -7.67
N GLY A 304 -2.11 9.56 -7.68
CA GLY A 304 -3.46 9.93 -8.12
C GLY A 304 -3.70 9.80 -9.63
N SER A 305 -2.67 9.62 -10.45
CA SER A 305 -2.82 9.45 -11.90
C SER A 305 -3.68 8.23 -12.29
N ARG A 306 -3.85 7.27 -11.39
CA ARG A 306 -4.73 6.09 -11.57
C ARG A 306 -6.21 6.38 -11.37
N TYR A 307 -6.53 7.56 -10.88
CA TYR A 307 -7.87 7.98 -10.46
C TYR A 307 -8.36 9.21 -11.22
N LEU A 308 -7.66 9.63 -12.30
CA LEU A 308 -8.01 10.84 -13.06
C LEU A 308 -9.40 10.78 -13.71
N GLY A 309 -9.94 9.59 -13.94
CA GLY A 309 -11.30 9.39 -14.43
C GLY A 309 -12.39 9.43 -13.35
N ASP A 310 -12.02 9.55 -12.07
CA ASP A 310 -12.97 9.54 -10.97
C ASP A 310 -13.58 10.95 -10.80
N SER A 311 -14.90 11.01 -10.59
CA SER A 311 -15.67 12.25 -10.51
C SER A 311 -15.32 13.14 -9.32
N PHE A 312 -14.73 12.59 -8.26
CA PHE A 312 -14.38 13.38 -7.08
C PHE A 312 -13.38 14.51 -7.35
N TRP A 313 -12.64 14.47 -8.48
CA TRP A 313 -11.77 15.56 -8.89
C TRP A 313 -12.53 16.80 -9.37
N ASP A 314 -13.77 16.61 -9.84
CA ASP A 314 -14.61 17.67 -10.41
C ASP A 314 -15.38 18.45 -9.34
N ASP A 315 -15.42 17.93 -8.10
CA ASP A 315 -16.05 18.62 -6.99
C ASP A 315 -15.29 19.93 -6.71
N SER A 316 -15.97 21.05 -6.95
CA SER A 316 -15.49 22.34 -6.48
C SER A 316 -15.65 22.37 -4.97
N ASP A 317 -14.52 22.32 -4.23
CA ASP A 317 -14.54 22.74 -2.84
C ASP A 317 -15.07 24.20 -2.88
N THR A 318 -16.30 24.38 -2.44
CA THR A 318 -16.82 25.74 -2.20
C THR A 318 -15.88 26.40 -1.21
N GLU A 319 -15.23 27.48 -1.64
CA GLU A 319 -14.29 28.32 -0.90
C GLU A 319 -14.76 28.66 0.52
#